data_2dafa5c0bbd4f3d872a685b59563dd77
#
_entry.id   2dafa5c0bbd4f3d872a685b59563dd77
#
_cell.length_a   1.000
_cell.length_b   1.000
_cell.length_c   1.000
_cell.angle_alpha   90.00
_cell.angle_beta   90.00
_cell.angle_gamma   90.00
#
_symmetry.space_group_name_H-M   'P 1'
#
loop_
_entity.id
_entity.type
_entity.pdbx_description
1 polymer ?
#
loop_
_entity_poly.entity_id
_entity_poly.type
_entity_poly.pdbx_seq_one_letter_code
_entity_poly.pdbx_strand_id
1 'polypeptide(L)'
;MIPLAFAMLVLVLSSCSALQNKLVWRARDVALTPAPTIGLQGRNQQILVTVRTPTIQRLLLAHLRITRSAGIQAELVIVEGDEPNAFAGLMNSQRVIGINIAMLKLIGDDMELFAALLGHETAHWAKGHVDAGSLRSTTIQGIGTAIGVGLGATGVPAAGLITGLGADMIDASYSRDDEREADAASVDYMLANGFDPAGAVRLHEKLLKLPGGVRIPFLSSHPSSEERIENLKKIIEAKQSQP
;
A
#
# COMPACT_ATOMS: atom_id res chain seq x y z
N MET A 1 -52.86 -14.08 38.72
CA MET A 1 -52.32 -13.12 37.75
C MET A 1 -50.85 -12.99 38.02
N ILE A 2 -50.03 -13.64 37.22
CA ILE A 2 -48.55 -13.63 37.32
C ILE A 2 -48.05 -12.71 36.19
N PRO A 3 -47.30 -11.65 36.44
CA PRO A 3 -46.75 -10.87 35.32
C PRO A 3 -45.57 -11.63 34.71
N LEU A 4 -45.66 -11.86 33.39
CA LEU A 4 -44.56 -12.33 32.58
C LEU A 4 -43.50 -11.22 32.56
N ALA A 5 -42.36 -11.48 33.18
CA ALA A 5 -41.17 -10.68 32.98
C ALA A 5 -40.58 -11.00 31.59
N PHE A 6 -40.70 -10.04 30.69
CA PHE A 6 -40.03 -10.05 29.39
C PHE A 6 -38.53 -9.84 29.64
N ALA A 7 -37.76 -10.92 29.64
CA ALA A 7 -36.32 -10.85 29.62
C ALA A 7 -35.91 -10.34 28.23
N MET A 8 -35.61 -9.07 28.13
CA MET A 8 -34.98 -8.45 26.97
C MET A 8 -33.54 -8.98 26.88
N LEU A 9 -33.36 -10.00 26.04
CA LEU A 9 -32.04 -10.51 25.66
C LEU A 9 -31.36 -9.40 24.88
N VAL A 10 -30.57 -8.55 25.57
CA VAL A 10 -29.62 -7.65 24.94
C VAL A 10 -28.54 -8.52 24.35
N LEU A 11 -28.71 -8.90 23.08
CA LEU A 11 -27.62 -9.39 22.25
C LEU A 11 -26.62 -8.23 22.17
N VAL A 12 -25.64 -8.25 23.06
CA VAL A 12 -24.39 -7.52 22.86
C VAL A 12 -23.73 -8.18 21.67
N LEU A 13 -24.11 -7.74 20.49
CA LEU A 13 -23.26 -7.88 19.32
C LEU A 13 -22.00 -7.09 19.67
N SER A 14 -21.06 -7.78 20.31
CA SER A 14 -19.65 -7.38 20.27
C SER A 14 -19.24 -7.49 18.83
N SER A 15 -19.74 -6.55 18.04
CA SER A 15 -19.20 -6.28 16.73
C SER A 15 -17.73 -6.02 16.94
N CYS A 16 -16.89 -6.83 16.37
CA CYS A 16 -15.52 -6.51 16.03
C CYS A 16 -15.50 -5.30 15.11
N SER A 17 -15.90 -4.15 15.62
CA SER A 17 -15.84 -2.85 14.95
C SER A 17 -14.50 -2.17 15.19
N ALA A 18 -13.45 -2.95 15.39
CA ALA A 18 -12.07 -2.49 15.30
C ALA A 18 -11.57 -2.42 13.84
N LEU A 19 -12.44 -2.54 12.87
CA LEU A 19 -12.22 -2.10 11.50
C LEU A 19 -12.22 -0.57 11.49
N GLN A 20 -11.13 0.01 11.99
CA GLN A 20 -10.89 1.44 11.91
C GLN A 20 -10.82 1.78 10.44
N ASN A 21 -11.83 2.48 9.95
CA ASN A 21 -11.81 3.10 8.63
C ASN A 21 -10.54 3.92 8.49
N LYS A 22 -9.51 3.39 7.84
CA LYS A 22 -8.27 4.12 7.58
C LYS A 22 -8.54 5.25 6.60
N LEU A 23 -7.82 6.35 6.74
CA LEU A 23 -7.86 7.42 5.77
C LEU A 23 -7.07 7.03 4.54
N VAL A 24 -7.57 7.41 3.38
CA VAL A 24 -6.96 7.12 2.08
C VAL A 24 -6.92 8.38 1.23
N TRP A 25 -5.76 8.69 0.66
CA TRP A 25 -5.57 9.80 -0.27
C TRP A 25 -5.13 9.24 -1.62
N ARG A 26 -5.76 9.71 -2.69
CA ARG A 26 -5.29 9.38 -4.04
C ARG A 26 -3.97 10.09 -4.30
N ALA A 27 -2.93 9.36 -4.65
CA ALA A 27 -1.63 9.95 -4.94
C ALA A 27 -1.72 10.98 -6.08
N ARG A 28 -2.63 10.77 -7.05
CA ARG A 28 -2.91 11.71 -8.14
C ARG A 28 -3.37 13.06 -7.62
N ASP A 29 -4.31 13.10 -6.69
CA ASP A 29 -4.88 14.36 -6.18
C ASP A 29 -3.82 15.12 -5.39
N VAL A 30 -3.02 14.39 -4.60
CA VAL A 30 -1.86 14.95 -3.89
C VAL A 30 -0.83 15.53 -4.87
N ALA A 31 -0.49 14.79 -5.93
CA ALA A 31 0.50 15.20 -6.94
C ALA A 31 0.07 16.43 -7.75
N LEU A 32 -1.23 16.62 -7.96
CA LEU A 32 -1.78 17.73 -8.72
C LEU A 32 -2.02 19.00 -7.88
N THR A 33 -1.85 18.94 -6.58
CA THR A 33 -2.03 20.11 -5.71
C THR A 33 -0.93 21.15 -6.00
N PRO A 34 -1.26 22.41 -6.25
CA PRO A 34 -0.29 23.45 -6.61
C PRO A 34 0.43 24.03 -5.37
N ALA A 35 1.07 23.17 -4.59
CA ALA A 35 1.83 23.54 -3.40
C ALA A 35 3.11 22.68 -3.32
N PRO A 36 4.24 23.23 -2.83
CA PRO A 36 5.49 22.48 -2.74
C PRO A 36 5.45 21.36 -1.70
N THR A 37 4.60 21.49 -0.71
CA THR A 37 4.35 20.50 0.35
C THR A 37 2.88 20.43 0.69
N ILE A 38 2.41 19.27 1.10
CA ILE A 38 1.03 19.02 1.48
C ILE A 38 0.99 18.29 2.81
N GLY A 39 0.17 18.80 3.75
CA GLY A 39 -0.18 18.07 4.97
C GLY A 39 -1.31 17.08 4.69
N LEU A 40 -1.03 15.79 4.81
CA LEU A 40 -2.10 14.79 4.82
C LEU A 40 -2.77 14.83 6.18
N GLN A 41 -4.07 15.14 6.17
CA GLN A 41 -4.83 15.43 7.39
C GLN A 41 -5.58 14.20 7.89
N GLY A 42 -5.55 13.99 9.20
CA GLY A 42 -6.39 13.04 9.91
C GLY A 42 -7.83 13.53 10.03
N ARG A 43 -8.70 12.70 10.63
CA ARG A 43 -10.13 13.01 10.82
C ARG A 43 -10.39 14.27 11.64
N ASN A 44 -9.50 14.56 12.58
CA ASN A 44 -9.58 15.76 13.44
C ASN A 44 -8.85 16.96 12.83
N GLN A 45 -8.61 16.93 11.51
CA GLN A 45 -7.86 17.95 10.77
C GLN A 45 -6.38 18.12 11.24
N GLN A 46 -5.88 17.26 12.14
CA GLN A 46 -4.46 17.23 12.47
C GLN A 46 -3.63 16.76 11.26
N ILE A 47 -2.47 17.35 11.06
CA ILE A 47 -1.52 16.88 10.05
C ILE A 47 -0.84 15.61 10.54
N LEU A 48 -1.07 14.50 9.85
CA LEU A 48 -0.44 13.21 10.14
C LEU A 48 0.98 13.13 9.57
N VAL A 49 1.16 13.69 8.39
CA VAL A 49 2.45 13.80 7.72
C VAL A 49 2.42 14.96 6.73
N THR A 50 3.56 15.63 6.57
CA THR A 50 3.79 16.57 5.48
C THR A 50 4.62 15.87 4.41
N VAL A 51 4.12 15.83 3.18
CA VAL A 51 4.80 15.24 2.03
C VAL A 51 5.22 16.34 1.05
N ARG A 52 6.31 16.10 0.33
CA ARG A 52 6.76 16.99 -0.74
C ARG A 52 6.00 16.63 -2.02
N THR A 53 5.31 17.59 -2.61
CA THR A 53 4.57 17.39 -3.87
C THR A 53 5.44 16.84 -4.99
N PRO A 54 6.69 17.31 -5.23
CA PRO A 54 7.57 16.73 -6.23
C PRO A 54 7.92 15.26 -5.97
N THR A 55 7.99 14.83 -4.71
CA THR A 55 8.23 13.42 -4.37
C THR A 55 7.04 12.57 -4.78
N ILE A 56 5.81 13.02 -4.46
CA ILE A 56 4.60 12.30 -4.85
C ILE A 56 4.39 12.30 -6.36
N GLN A 57 4.75 13.38 -7.05
CA GLN A 57 4.73 13.44 -8.52
C GLN A 57 5.65 12.39 -9.14
N ARG A 58 6.89 12.28 -8.66
CA ARG A 58 7.85 11.26 -9.13
C ARG A 58 7.36 9.84 -8.82
N LEU A 59 6.82 9.62 -7.61
CA LEU A 59 6.22 8.36 -7.19
C LEU A 59 5.06 7.96 -8.11
N LEU A 60 4.15 8.89 -8.40
CA LEU A 60 3.03 8.65 -9.33
C LEU A 60 3.54 8.33 -10.74
N LEU A 61 4.55 9.05 -11.23
CA LEU A 61 5.13 8.79 -12.54
C LEU A 61 5.78 7.40 -12.60
N ALA A 62 6.53 7.00 -11.57
CA ALA A 62 7.11 5.67 -11.46
C ALA A 62 6.02 4.59 -11.48
N HIS A 63 4.95 4.78 -10.70
CA HIS A 63 3.79 3.91 -10.69
C HIS A 63 3.16 3.74 -12.08
N LEU A 64 2.88 4.84 -12.78
CA LEU A 64 2.27 4.80 -14.11
C LEU A 64 3.17 4.12 -15.16
N ARG A 65 4.48 4.27 -15.08
CA ARG A 65 5.44 3.59 -15.96
C ARG A 65 5.49 2.10 -15.70
N ILE A 66 5.60 1.71 -14.44
CA ILE A 66 5.68 0.30 -14.01
C ILE A 66 4.38 -0.43 -14.33
N THR A 67 3.23 0.10 -13.96
CA THR A 67 1.93 -0.54 -14.25
C THR A 67 1.65 -0.65 -15.74
N ARG A 68 2.07 0.35 -16.54
CA ARG A 68 2.00 0.26 -18.01
C ARG A 68 2.87 -0.87 -18.55
N SER A 69 4.11 -1.02 -18.07
CA SER A 69 5.01 -2.10 -18.50
C SER A 69 4.45 -3.49 -18.14
N ALA A 70 3.72 -3.58 -17.05
CA ALA A 70 3.06 -4.80 -16.61
C ALA A 70 1.70 -5.07 -17.28
N GLY A 71 1.18 -4.13 -18.10
CA GLY A 71 -0.15 -4.22 -18.70
C GLY A 71 -1.29 -4.11 -17.67
N ILE A 72 -1.03 -3.52 -16.50
CA ILE A 72 -1.98 -3.40 -15.40
C ILE A 72 -2.49 -1.97 -15.29
N GLN A 73 -3.78 -1.84 -14.98
CA GLN A 73 -4.38 -0.58 -14.56
C GLN A 73 -4.71 -0.69 -13.07
N ALA A 74 -4.06 0.11 -12.25
CA ALA A 74 -4.31 0.24 -10.82
C ALA A 74 -4.12 1.69 -10.39
N GLU A 75 -4.91 2.14 -9.42
CA GLU A 75 -4.75 3.46 -8.83
C GLU A 75 -3.71 3.41 -7.70
N LEU A 76 -2.85 4.42 -7.61
CA LEU A 76 -1.93 4.57 -6.48
C LEU A 76 -2.61 5.36 -5.37
N VAL A 77 -2.66 4.78 -4.17
CA VAL A 77 -3.24 5.40 -2.99
C VAL A 77 -2.25 5.47 -1.84
N ILE A 78 -2.33 6.54 -1.07
CA ILE A 78 -1.63 6.70 0.20
C ILE A 78 -2.62 6.36 1.31
N VAL A 79 -2.20 5.59 2.31
CA VAL A 79 -3.09 5.08 3.36
C VAL A 79 -2.55 5.47 4.72
N GLU A 80 -3.45 5.77 5.66
CA GLU A 80 -3.09 5.96 7.06
C GLU A 80 -2.49 4.67 7.64
N GLY A 81 -1.40 4.80 8.41
CA GLY A 81 -0.78 3.68 9.12
C GLY A 81 0.57 4.05 9.70
N ASP A 82 0.81 3.56 10.92
CA ASP A 82 1.99 3.89 11.74
C ASP A 82 3.10 2.84 11.64
N GLU A 83 2.80 1.66 11.10
CA GLU A 83 3.74 0.58 10.84
C GLU A 83 3.92 0.38 9.34
N PRO A 84 5.16 0.25 8.80
CA PRO A 84 5.39 0.19 7.37
C PRO A 84 4.59 -0.90 6.66
N ASN A 85 3.80 -0.49 5.66
CA ASN A 85 3.00 -1.40 4.85
C ASN A 85 2.77 -0.86 3.43
N ALA A 86 2.67 -1.80 2.48
CA ALA A 86 2.18 -1.59 1.13
C ALA A 86 1.36 -2.82 0.73
N PHE A 87 0.53 -2.70 -0.29
CA PHE A 87 -0.31 -3.79 -0.72
C PHE A 87 -0.86 -3.58 -2.13
N ALA A 88 -1.13 -4.67 -2.81
CA ALA A 88 -1.99 -4.75 -3.98
C ALA A 88 -3.38 -5.22 -3.57
N GLY A 89 -4.45 -4.55 -4.00
CA GLY A 89 -5.79 -4.92 -3.57
C GLY A 89 -6.91 -4.21 -4.31
N LEU A 90 -8.15 -4.46 -3.91
CA LEU A 90 -9.34 -3.83 -4.48
C LEU A 90 -9.90 -2.76 -3.53
N MET A 91 -10.27 -1.64 -4.10
CA MET A 91 -10.99 -0.56 -3.44
C MET A 91 -12.17 -0.15 -4.32
N ASN A 92 -13.40 -0.32 -3.83
CA ASN A 92 -14.62 -0.12 -4.64
C ASN A 92 -14.58 -0.86 -6.00
N SER A 93 -14.14 -2.11 -5.99
CA SER A 93 -13.95 -2.95 -7.18
C SER A 93 -12.90 -2.43 -8.18
N GLN A 94 -12.14 -1.41 -7.82
CA GLN A 94 -11.01 -0.91 -8.62
C GLN A 94 -9.69 -1.44 -8.05
N ARG A 95 -8.79 -1.83 -8.94
CA ARG A 95 -7.44 -2.23 -8.55
C ARG A 95 -6.68 -1.05 -7.98
N VAL A 96 -6.07 -1.25 -6.82
CA VAL A 96 -5.22 -0.25 -6.19
C VAL A 96 -3.86 -0.85 -5.82
N ILE A 97 -2.86 0.02 -5.76
CA ILE A 97 -1.61 -0.21 -5.05
C ILE A 97 -1.58 0.82 -3.93
N GLY A 98 -1.53 0.34 -2.69
CA GLY A 98 -1.53 1.17 -1.50
C GLY A 98 -0.15 1.24 -0.87
N ILE A 99 0.26 2.44 -0.45
CA ILE A 99 1.47 2.67 0.35
C ILE A 99 1.04 3.47 1.56
N ASN A 100 1.34 3.00 2.77
CA ASN A 100 0.96 3.76 3.95
C ASN A 100 1.99 4.84 4.32
N ILE A 101 1.57 5.75 5.22
CA ILE A 101 2.38 6.87 5.69
C ILE A 101 3.71 6.41 6.28
N ALA A 102 3.71 5.30 7.04
CA ALA A 102 4.94 4.80 7.66
C ALA A 102 5.93 4.27 6.62
N MET A 103 5.45 3.58 5.56
CA MET A 103 6.29 3.13 4.45
C MET A 103 6.83 4.31 3.64
N LEU A 104 6.01 5.34 3.38
CA LEU A 104 6.48 6.58 2.74
C LEU A 104 7.61 7.24 3.55
N LYS A 105 7.46 7.34 4.86
CA LYS A 105 8.50 7.87 5.76
C LYS A 105 9.76 7.00 5.74
N LEU A 106 9.59 5.68 5.74
CA LEU A 106 10.71 4.73 5.71
C LEU A 106 11.55 4.88 4.45
N ILE A 107 10.90 4.97 3.28
CA ILE A 107 11.59 5.08 1.98
C ILE A 107 12.16 6.49 1.79
N GLY A 108 11.45 7.52 2.21
CA GLY A 108 11.87 8.91 2.04
C GLY A 108 11.78 9.37 0.58
N ASP A 109 12.87 9.87 0.01
CA ASP A 109 12.95 10.35 -1.39
C ASP A 109 13.65 9.37 -2.34
N ASP A 110 13.98 8.15 -1.88
CA ASP A 110 14.68 7.14 -2.69
C ASP A 110 13.72 6.50 -3.71
N MET A 111 13.85 6.93 -4.97
CA MET A 111 12.97 6.47 -6.04
C MET A 111 13.22 5.02 -6.47
N GLU A 112 14.42 4.48 -6.23
CA GLU A 112 14.72 3.07 -6.54
C GLU A 112 14.01 2.13 -5.57
N LEU A 113 13.94 2.51 -4.28
CA LEU A 113 13.14 1.77 -3.30
C LEU A 113 11.65 1.85 -3.62
N PHE A 114 11.15 3.01 -4.04
CA PHE A 114 9.77 3.14 -4.48
C PHE A 114 9.50 2.30 -5.73
N ALA A 115 10.38 2.31 -6.71
CA ALA A 115 10.22 1.51 -7.92
C ALA A 115 10.21 0.01 -7.60
N ALA A 116 11.05 -0.44 -6.68
CA ALA A 116 11.07 -1.83 -6.22
C ALA A 116 9.74 -2.21 -5.55
N LEU A 117 9.26 -1.38 -4.60
CA LEU A 117 7.99 -1.61 -3.92
C LEU A 117 6.81 -1.63 -4.91
N LEU A 118 6.73 -0.62 -5.77
CA LEU A 118 5.67 -0.53 -6.78
C LEU A 118 5.73 -1.68 -7.79
N GLY A 119 6.93 -2.08 -8.20
CA GLY A 119 7.14 -3.22 -9.08
C GLY A 119 6.63 -4.53 -8.46
N HIS A 120 6.95 -4.76 -7.20
CA HIS A 120 6.53 -5.92 -6.43
C HIS A 120 4.99 -5.98 -6.28
N GLU A 121 4.36 -4.89 -5.86
CA GLU A 121 2.90 -4.83 -5.73
C GLU A 121 2.18 -4.93 -7.09
N THR A 122 2.77 -4.34 -8.13
CA THR A 122 2.25 -4.50 -9.50
C THR A 122 2.34 -5.94 -9.97
N ALA A 123 3.42 -6.66 -9.62
CA ALA A 123 3.60 -8.05 -9.99
C ALA A 123 2.53 -8.95 -9.36
N HIS A 124 2.13 -8.71 -8.12
CA HIS A 124 1.02 -9.45 -7.51
C HIS A 124 -0.28 -9.34 -8.32
N TRP A 125 -0.58 -8.17 -8.90
CA TRP A 125 -1.69 -8.01 -9.83
C TRP A 125 -1.45 -8.71 -11.17
N ALA A 126 -0.29 -8.51 -11.76
CA ALA A 126 0.04 -9.02 -13.09
C ALA A 126 0.09 -10.55 -13.15
N LYS A 127 0.46 -11.18 -12.04
CA LYS A 127 0.56 -12.64 -11.88
C LYS A 127 -0.72 -13.30 -11.33
N GLY A 128 -1.75 -12.50 -11.00
CA GLY A 128 -3.02 -13.01 -10.50
C GLY A 128 -2.99 -13.46 -9.03
N HIS A 129 -1.94 -13.12 -8.28
CA HIS A 129 -1.82 -13.51 -6.86
C HIS A 129 -2.93 -12.89 -6.02
N VAL A 130 -3.35 -11.66 -6.33
CA VAL A 130 -4.45 -10.98 -5.64
C VAL A 130 -5.79 -11.67 -5.93
N ASP A 131 -6.04 -12.04 -7.19
CA ASP A 131 -7.28 -12.71 -7.59
C ASP A 131 -7.41 -14.09 -6.91
N ALA A 132 -6.32 -14.84 -6.81
CA ALA A 132 -6.27 -16.12 -6.12
C ALA A 132 -6.49 -16.00 -4.60
N GLY A 133 -5.98 -14.92 -4.01
CA GLY A 133 -6.17 -14.59 -2.58
C GLY A 133 -7.55 -14.03 -2.28
N SER A 134 -8.16 -13.25 -3.17
CA SER A 134 -9.46 -12.62 -2.98
C SER A 134 -10.62 -13.61 -3.03
N LEU A 135 -10.45 -14.77 -3.65
CA LEU A 135 -11.38 -15.90 -3.54
C LEU A 135 -11.38 -16.49 -2.12
N ARG A 136 -10.38 -16.17 -1.30
CA ARG A 136 -10.26 -16.60 0.10
C ARG A 136 -10.60 -15.52 1.11
N SER A 137 -10.52 -14.25 0.74
CA SER A 137 -10.82 -13.13 1.62
C SER A 137 -11.87 -12.22 1.00
N THR A 138 -12.88 -11.99 1.76
CA THR A 138 -14.07 -11.19 1.53
C THR A 138 -13.81 -9.94 0.70
N THR A 139 -14.57 -9.77 -0.35
CA THR A 139 -14.80 -8.49 -1.03
C THR A 139 -14.95 -7.39 0.01
N ILE A 140 -14.11 -6.35 -0.08
CA ILE A 140 -14.25 -5.16 0.75
C ILE A 140 -15.59 -4.50 0.38
N GLN A 141 -16.64 -4.90 1.05
CA GLN A 141 -17.95 -4.29 0.93
C GLN A 141 -18.04 -3.11 1.88
N GLY A 142 -18.40 -1.97 1.36
CA GLY A 142 -18.88 -0.86 2.17
C GLY A 142 -17.86 0.23 2.50
N ILE A 143 -17.09 0.63 1.52
CA ILE A 143 -16.31 1.86 1.65
C ILE A 143 -17.24 3.04 1.38
N GLY A 144 -17.71 3.66 2.44
CA GLY A 144 -18.42 4.92 2.33
C GLY A 144 -17.52 6.00 1.74
N THR A 145 -17.87 6.53 0.58
CA THR A 145 -17.25 7.74 0.04
C THR A 145 -17.68 8.92 0.88
N ALA A 146 -16.93 9.27 1.91
CA ALA A 146 -17.04 10.58 2.50
C ALA A 146 -16.17 11.54 1.68
N ILE A 147 -16.79 12.25 0.75
CA ILE A 147 -16.15 13.40 0.11
C ILE A 147 -16.13 14.49 1.20
N GLY A 148 -15.09 14.44 2.02
CA GLY A 148 -14.80 15.49 2.98
C GLY A 148 -14.19 16.68 2.25
N VAL A 149 -15.02 17.60 1.75
CA VAL A 149 -14.55 18.92 1.34
C VAL A 149 -14.21 19.71 2.59
N GLY A 150 -13.09 19.40 3.19
CA GLY A 150 -12.52 20.20 4.27
C GLY A 150 -11.69 21.33 3.65
N LEU A 151 -12.29 22.49 3.46
CA LEU A 151 -11.56 23.74 3.22
C LEU A 151 -10.81 24.08 4.51
N GLY A 152 -9.64 23.51 4.70
CA GLY A 152 -8.76 23.87 5.80
C GLY A 152 -8.19 25.27 5.58
N ALA A 153 -8.02 26.02 6.64
CA ALA A 153 -7.56 27.41 6.68
C ALA A 153 -6.13 27.67 6.13
N THR A 154 -5.54 26.70 5.47
CA THR A 154 -4.19 26.78 4.85
C THR A 154 -4.20 26.75 3.31
N GLY A 155 -5.39 26.88 2.69
CA GLY A 155 -5.48 27.01 1.23
C GLY A 155 -5.18 25.75 0.42
N VAL A 156 -4.99 24.60 1.06
CA VAL A 156 -4.80 23.32 0.36
C VAL A 156 -6.17 22.64 0.24
N PRO A 157 -6.72 22.46 -0.98
CA PRO A 157 -7.90 21.63 -1.17
C PRO A 157 -7.65 20.26 -0.59
N ALA A 158 -8.56 19.73 0.20
CA ALA A 158 -8.46 18.36 0.66
C ALA A 158 -8.41 17.45 -0.55
N ALA A 159 -7.25 16.85 -0.81
CA ALA A 159 -7.09 15.81 -1.81
C ALA A 159 -8.11 14.72 -1.49
N GLY A 160 -8.90 14.29 -2.47
CA GLY A 160 -10.07 13.45 -2.31
C GLY A 160 -9.87 12.33 -1.29
N LEU A 161 -10.48 12.50 -0.12
CA LEU A 161 -10.40 11.56 0.98
C LEU A 161 -11.35 10.41 0.72
N ILE A 162 -10.82 9.22 0.61
CA ILE A 162 -11.62 7.99 0.57
C ILE A 162 -11.50 7.35 1.96
N THR A 163 -12.62 7.22 2.67
CA THR A 163 -12.64 6.56 3.96
C THR A 163 -12.96 5.08 3.81
N GLY A 164 -12.12 4.23 4.36
CA GLY A 164 -12.43 2.82 4.58
C GLY A 164 -11.67 1.84 3.70
N LEU A 165 -10.51 1.39 4.17
CA LEU A 165 -9.97 0.08 3.84
C LEU A 165 -10.27 -0.84 5.02
N GLY A 166 -11.00 -1.93 4.77
CA GLY A 166 -11.22 -2.96 5.78
C GLY A 166 -9.90 -3.61 6.19
N ALA A 167 -9.81 -4.08 7.44
CA ALA A 167 -8.62 -4.76 7.96
C ALA A 167 -8.26 -6.04 7.17
N ASP A 168 -9.17 -6.53 6.36
CA ASP A 168 -9.02 -7.77 5.59
C ASP A 168 -7.95 -7.71 4.49
N MET A 169 -7.50 -6.50 4.10
CA MET A 169 -6.39 -6.35 3.13
C MET A 169 -5.01 -6.62 3.75
N ILE A 170 -4.92 -6.69 5.07
CA ILE A 170 -3.65 -6.85 5.79
C ILE A 170 -3.30 -8.33 5.99
N ASP A 171 -4.27 -9.22 5.88
CA ASP A 171 -4.10 -10.65 6.15
C ASP A 171 -3.88 -11.54 4.91
N ALA A 172 -3.82 -10.98 3.70
CA ALA A 172 -3.42 -11.74 2.51
C ALA A 172 -1.94 -12.07 2.61
N SER A 173 -1.63 -13.25 3.11
CA SER A 173 -0.28 -13.81 3.09
C SER A 173 -0.06 -14.49 1.75
N TYR A 174 0.95 -14.07 1.00
CA TYR A 174 1.38 -14.69 -0.24
C TYR A 174 2.25 -15.92 0.03
N SER A 175 2.19 -16.89 -0.86
CA SER A 175 3.09 -18.04 -0.79
C SER A 175 4.54 -17.61 -1.11
N ARG A 176 5.53 -18.42 -0.69
CA ARG A 176 6.93 -18.16 -1.04
C ARG A 176 7.17 -18.14 -2.56
N ASP A 177 6.39 -18.91 -3.30
CA ASP A 177 6.51 -18.96 -4.78
C ASP A 177 5.91 -17.70 -5.40
N ASP A 178 4.77 -17.20 -4.91
CA ASP A 178 4.19 -15.93 -5.31
C ASP A 178 5.18 -14.78 -5.07
N GLU A 179 5.86 -14.80 -3.92
CA GLU A 179 6.86 -13.79 -3.58
C GLU A 179 8.09 -13.83 -4.51
N ARG A 180 8.58 -15.04 -4.85
CA ARG A 180 9.71 -15.20 -5.80
C ARG A 180 9.32 -14.73 -7.19
N GLU A 181 8.09 -15.02 -7.63
CA GLU A 181 7.59 -14.58 -8.93
C GLU A 181 7.41 -13.06 -8.96
N ALA A 182 6.88 -12.46 -7.88
CA ALA A 182 6.72 -11.03 -7.75
C ALA A 182 8.08 -10.31 -7.73
N ASP A 183 9.06 -10.83 -7.01
CA ASP A 183 10.43 -10.30 -6.97
C ASP A 183 11.08 -10.30 -8.36
N ALA A 184 10.99 -11.42 -9.08
CA ALA A 184 11.58 -11.53 -10.41
C ALA A 184 10.91 -10.56 -11.41
N ALA A 185 9.59 -10.47 -11.39
CA ALA A 185 8.85 -9.54 -12.23
C ALA A 185 9.11 -8.07 -11.86
N SER A 186 9.26 -7.77 -10.57
CA SER A 186 9.63 -6.43 -10.10
C SER A 186 10.97 -5.97 -10.70
N VAL A 187 11.98 -6.84 -10.70
CA VAL A 187 13.28 -6.55 -11.33
C VAL A 187 13.11 -6.25 -12.82
N ASP A 188 12.28 -7.03 -13.55
CA ASP A 188 11.99 -6.77 -14.96
C ASP A 188 11.35 -5.41 -15.18
N TYR A 189 10.35 -5.06 -14.36
CA TYR A 189 9.68 -3.77 -14.46
C TYR A 189 10.61 -2.60 -14.13
N MET A 190 11.50 -2.76 -13.15
CA MET A 190 12.50 -1.76 -12.80
C MET A 190 13.45 -1.50 -13.99
N LEU A 191 14.05 -2.55 -14.55
CA LEU A 191 14.96 -2.48 -15.68
C LEU A 191 14.30 -1.86 -16.92
N ALA A 192 13.09 -2.32 -17.27
CA ALA A 192 12.33 -1.81 -18.41
C ALA A 192 12.00 -0.30 -18.30
N ASN A 193 12.02 0.24 -17.09
CA ASN A 193 11.74 1.64 -16.82
C ASN A 193 12.96 2.48 -16.42
N GLY A 194 14.17 1.89 -16.49
CA GLY A 194 15.42 2.58 -16.23
C GLY A 194 15.68 2.86 -14.75
N PHE A 195 15.10 2.05 -13.85
CA PHE A 195 15.41 2.06 -12.43
C PHE A 195 16.53 1.07 -12.11
N ASP A 196 17.34 1.39 -11.11
CA ASP A 196 18.36 0.48 -10.60
C ASP A 196 17.72 -0.66 -9.78
N PRO A 197 17.75 -1.92 -10.26
CA PRO A 197 17.11 -3.04 -9.57
C PRO A 197 17.76 -3.36 -8.21
N ALA A 198 18.97 -2.85 -7.92
CA ALA A 198 19.55 -2.95 -6.58
C ALA A 198 18.69 -2.26 -5.51
N GLY A 199 17.77 -1.38 -5.91
CA GLY A 199 16.72 -0.84 -5.04
C GLY A 199 15.87 -1.91 -4.36
N ALA A 200 15.60 -3.04 -5.03
CA ALA A 200 14.86 -4.16 -4.45
C ALA A 200 15.63 -4.80 -3.28
N VAL A 201 16.91 -5.03 -3.45
CA VAL A 201 17.77 -5.55 -2.37
C VAL A 201 17.82 -4.57 -1.21
N ARG A 202 18.06 -3.28 -1.48
CA ARG A 202 18.12 -2.23 -0.44
C ARG A 202 16.81 -2.08 0.33
N LEU A 203 15.66 -2.25 -0.33
CA LEU A 203 14.36 -2.20 0.33
C LEU A 203 14.22 -3.31 1.38
N HIS A 204 14.51 -4.57 1.01
CA HIS A 204 14.48 -5.69 1.95
C HIS A 204 15.47 -5.53 3.09
N GLU A 205 16.71 -5.13 2.80
CA GLU A 205 17.71 -4.86 3.82
C GLU A 205 17.27 -3.76 4.80
N LYS A 206 16.59 -2.73 4.29
CA LYS A 206 16.07 -1.63 5.11
C LYS A 206 14.94 -2.10 6.02
N LEU A 207 14.03 -2.93 5.52
CA LEU A 207 12.94 -3.52 6.31
C LEU A 207 13.46 -4.45 7.41
N LEU A 208 14.45 -5.29 7.10
CA LEU A 208 15.04 -6.21 8.08
C LEU A 208 15.86 -5.51 9.17
N LYS A 209 16.36 -4.29 8.91
CA LYS A 209 17.12 -3.48 9.88
C LYS A 209 16.23 -2.69 10.85
N LEU A 210 14.91 -2.72 10.70
CA LEU A 210 14.03 -2.07 11.64
C LEU A 210 14.15 -2.73 13.02
N PRO A 211 14.06 -1.94 14.12
CA PRO A 211 14.27 -2.46 15.47
C PRO A 211 13.37 -3.67 15.76
N GLY A 212 13.93 -4.70 16.38
CA GLY A 212 13.17 -5.86 16.82
C GLY A 212 12.05 -5.43 17.78
N GLY A 213 10.85 -6.00 17.60
CA GLY A 213 9.64 -5.65 18.37
C GLY A 213 8.69 -4.69 17.64
N VAL A 214 9.13 -4.03 16.56
CA VAL A 214 8.21 -3.33 15.65
C VAL A 214 7.52 -4.38 14.79
N ARG A 215 6.20 -4.45 14.88
CA ARG A 215 5.41 -5.23 13.93
C ARG A 215 5.52 -4.54 12.57
N ILE A 216 5.89 -5.30 11.55
CA ILE A 216 5.96 -4.80 10.18
C ILE A 216 4.90 -5.55 9.39
N PRO A 217 3.70 -4.97 9.19
CA PRO A 217 2.61 -5.63 8.46
C PRO A 217 3.04 -6.07 7.07
N PHE A 218 3.86 -5.29 6.40
CA PHE A 218 4.44 -5.66 5.11
C PHE A 218 5.19 -7.00 5.16
N LEU A 219 5.98 -7.25 6.19
CA LEU A 219 6.70 -8.53 6.34
C LEU A 219 5.79 -9.69 6.77
N SER A 220 4.60 -9.39 7.30
CA SER A 220 3.60 -10.42 7.63
C SER A 220 2.87 -10.92 6.37
N SER A 221 2.55 -10.05 5.44
CA SER A 221 1.94 -10.39 4.15
C SER A 221 2.98 -10.81 3.11
N HIS A 222 4.18 -10.23 3.15
CA HIS A 222 5.31 -10.47 2.25
C HIS A 222 6.54 -10.89 3.05
N PRO A 223 6.64 -12.14 3.48
CA PRO A 223 7.75 -12.58 4.32
C PRO A 223 9.09 -12.29 3.67
N SER A 224 9.87 -11.39 4.28
CA SER A 224 11.24 -11.11 3.85
C SER A 224 12.19 -12.06 4.54
N SER A 225 13.23 -12.48 3.85
CA SER A 225 14.27 -13.33 4.38
C SER A 225 15.59 -13.01 3.72
N GLU A 226 16.68 -13.41 4.35
CA GLU A 226 18.00 -13.37 3.73
C GLU A 226 18.02 -14.17 2.40
N GLU A 227 17.25 -15.26 2.34
CA GLU A 227 17.07 -16.05 1.11
C GLU A 227 16.50 -15.20 -0.05
N ARG A 228 15.46 -14.37 0.22
CA ARG A 228 14.90 -13.47 -0.82
C ARG A 228 15.94 -12.46 -1.30
N ILE A 229 16.70 -11.86 -0.39
CA ILE A 229 17.78 -10.93 -0.73
C ILE A 229 18.81 -11.61 -1.64
N GLU A 230 19.25 -12.82 -1.29
CA GLU A 230 20.21 -13.56 -2.11
C GLU A 230 19.62 -13.96 -3.48
N ASN A 231 18.34 -14.32 -3.53
CA ASN A 231 17.68 -14.61 -4.80
C ASN A 231 17.54 -13.37 -5.68
N LEU A 232 17.19 -12.21 -5.10
CA LEU A 232 17.16 -10.94 -5.83
C LEU A 232 18.51 -10.60 -6.43
N LYS A 233 19.61 -10.74 -5.68
CA LYS A 233 20.97 -10.50 -6.18
C LYS A 233 21.28 -11.38 -7.39
N LYS A 234 20.97 -12.68 -7.30
CA LYS A 234 21.17 -13.63 -8.42
C LYS A 234 20.34 -13.26 -9.65
N ILE A 235 19.07 -12.87 -9.47
CA ILE A 235 18.19 -12.46 -10.55
C ILE A 235 18.75 -11.20 -11.23
N ILE A 236 19.16 -10.21 -10.45
CA ILE A 236 19.72 -8.96 -10.96
C ILE A 236 21.00 -9.24 -11.76
N GLU A 237 21.93 -10.01 -11.22
CA GLU A 237 23.17 -10.39 -11.89
C GLU A 237 22.91 -11.10 -13.21
N ALA A 238 22.01 -12.10 -13.22
CA ALA A 238 21.66 -12.84 -14.41
C ALA A 238 21.06 -11.95 -15.50
N LYS A 239 20.20 -10.97 -15.13
CA LYS A 239 19.55 -10.07 -16.09
C LYS A 239 20.50 -8.98 -16.60
N GLN A 240 21.43 -8.50 -15.80
CA GLN A 240 22.44 -7.52 -16.23
C GLN A 240 23.57 -8.12 -17.05
N SER A 241 23.75 -9.45 -16.97
CA SER A 241 24.77 -10.19 -17.75
C SER A 241 24.26 -10.61 -19.15
N GLN A 242 22.98 -10.40 -19.45
CA GLN A 242 22.43 -10.67 -20.78
C GLN A 242 22.72 -9.47 -21.69
N PRO A 243 23.32 -9.67 -22.88
CA PRO A 243 23.70 -8.60 -23.80
C PRO A 243 22.49 -7.92 -24.43
#